data_9a03dc2d6886be039b5e9daf4f78708f
#
_entry.id   9a03dc2d6886be039b5e9daf4f78708f
#
_cell.length_a   1.000
_cell.length_b   1.000
_cell.length_c   1.000
_cell.angle_alpha   90.00
_cell.angle_beta   90.00
_cell.angle_gamma   90.00
#
_symmetry.space_group_name_H-M   'P 1'
#
loop_
_entity.id
_entity.type
_entity.pdbx_description
1 polymer ?
#
loop_
_entity_poly.entity_id
_entity_poly.type
_entity_poly.pdbx_seq_one_letter_code
_entity_poly.pdbx_strand_id
1 'polypeptide(L)'
;PLKYYMNNTVNTTNLIKCATKNGVKKFIFSSTAAVYSEPEDMSTEGIGENYPTKPINPYGTSKLMSERVLQDTALANSDFKFVIFRYFNVAGADINYKDEVLAPRIGQSFPNATHLIKIASECATGKREKMYIFGDDFATNDGTGVRDYIHVDDLSNAHIKAIDYLDTNPSDIFNLGYGKGFSVKEVIETMKKVTEVEFEVEVSSRRAGDPALLIANSSKVKSKMDWTPKYDNLELICKSAFEWESLRG
;
A
#
# COMPACT_ATOMS: atom_id res chain seq x y z
N PRO A 1 -3.71 -19.70 -6.87
CA PRO A 1 -2.39 -19.05 -7.04
C PRO A 1 -2.14 -18.57 -8.46
N LEU A 2 -2.47 -19.37 -9.49
CA LEU A 2 -2.16 -19.07 -10.90
C LEU A 2 -2.64 -17.69 -11.36
N LYS A 3 -3.78 -17.19 -10.85
CA LYS A 3 -4.29 -15.85 -11.18
C LYS A 3 -3.29 -14.74 -10.82
N TYR A 4 -2.56 -14.87 -9.70
CA TYR A 4 -1.53 -13.90 -9.33
C TYR A 4 -0.36 -13.91 -10.32
N TYR A 5 0.14 -15.09 -10.68
CA TYR A 5 1.25 -15.19 -11.63
C TYR A 5 0.86 -14.68 -13.03
N MET A 6 -0.32 -15.02 -13.51
CA MET A 6 -0.82 -14.52 -14.81
C MET A 6 -0.99 -13.00 -14.80
N ASN A 7 -1.65 -12.44 -13.79
CA ASN A 7 -1.93 -11.01 -13.75
C ASN A 7 -0.69 -10.17 -13.40
N ASN A 8 0.14 -10.62 -12.46
CA ASN A 8 1.28 -9.81 -12.01
C ASN A 8 2.54 -10.13 -12.83
N THR A 9 2.96 -11.40 -12.94
CA THR A 9 4.25 -11.71 -13.58
C THR A 9 4.13 -11.71 -15.10
N VAL A 10 3.19 -12.46 -15.67
CA VAL A 10 3.06 -12.60 -17.13
C VAL A 10 2.65 -11.27 -17.77
N ASN A 11 1.62 -10.62 -17.25
CA ASN A 11 1.15 -9.36 -17.84
C ASN A 11 2.18 -8.23 -17.69
N THR A 12 2.90 -8.16 -16.54
CA THR A 12 3.99 -7.19 -16.37
C THR A 12 5.13 -7.47 -17.34
N THR A 13 5.53 -8.73 -17.55
CA THR A 13 6.55 -9.09 -18.53
C THR A 13 6.14 -8.66 -19.95
N ASN A 14 4.88 -8.91 -20.34
CA ASN A 14 4.35 -8.46 -21.63
C ASN A 14 4.35 -6.93 -21.76
N LEU A 15 3.97 -6.21 -20.69
CA LEU A 15 3.99 -4.75 -20.67
C LEU A 15 5.41 -4.21 -20.82
N ILE A 16 6.38 -4.76 -20.10
CA ILE A 16 7.81 -4.37 -20.19
C ILE A 16 8.32 -4.62 -21.62
N LYS A 17 8.02 -5.79 -22.22
CA LYS A 17 8.36 -6.10 -23.60
C LYS A 17 7.77 -5.08 -24.57
N CYS A 18 6.52 -4.69 -24.41
CA CYS A 18 5.88 -3.67 -25.25
C CYS A 18 6.51 -2.29 -25.01
N ALA A 19 6.77 -1.91 -23.77
CA ALA A 19 7.38 -0.64 -23.40
C ALA A 19 8.78 -0.49 -24.03
N THR A 20 9.65 -1.47 -23.85
CA THR A 20 11.01 -1.46 -24.42
C THR A 20 10.99 -1.45 -25.96
N LYS A 21 10.12 -2.24 -26.61
CA LYS A 21 9.97 -2.25 -28.06
C LYS A 21 9.55 -0.88 -28.62
N ASN A 22 8.79 -0.10 -27.86
CA ASN A 22 8.30 1.22 -28.26
C ASN A 22 9.14 2.38 -27.70
N GLY A 23 10.36 2.12 -27.22
CA GLY A 23 11.31 3.15 -26.81
C GLY A 23 10.96 3.85 -25.49
N VAL A 24 10.11 3.25 -24.65
CA VAL A 24 9.86 3.75 -23.29
C VAL A 24 11.13 3.62 -22.46
N LYS A 25 11.61 4.72 -21.91
CA LYS A 25 12.87 4.79 -21.17
C LYS A 25 12.70 4.77 -19.64
N LYS A 26 11.54 5.15 -19.13
CA LYS A 26 11.26 5.22 -17.69
C LYS A 26 10.06 4.34 -17.36
N PHE A 27 10.21 3.47 -16.36
CA PHE A 27 9.17 2.56 -15.92
C PHE A 27 9.01 2.63 -14.40
N ILE A 28 7.82 2.94 -13.91
CA ILE A 28 7.53 2.93 -12.48
C ILE A 28 6.66 1.71 -12.19
N PHE A 29 7.09 0.88 -11.25
CA PHE A 29 6.42 -0.37 -10.92
C PHE A 29 5.86 -0.37 -9.51
N SER A 30 4.55 -0.60 -9.43
CA SER A 30 3.83 -0.81 -8.18
C SER A 30 4.10 -2.21 -7.64
N SER A 31 5.08 -2.34 -6.75
CA SER A 31 5.36 -3.56 -6.00
C SER A 31 4.68 -3.52 -4.62
N THR A 32 5.11 -4.31 -3.68
CA THR A 32 4.44 -4.51 -2.39
C THR A 32 5.44 -4.85 -1.28
N ALA A 33 5.13 -4.49 -0.04
CA ALA A 33 5.84 -4.97 1.15
C ALA A 33 5.72 -6.50 1.34
N ALA A 34 4.74 -7.15 0.71
CA ALA A 34 4.60 -8.62 0.75
C ALA A 34 5.74 -9.39 0.03
N VAL A 35 6.69 -8.71 -0.61
CA VAL A 35 7.92 -9.33 -1.14
C VAL A 35 8.93 -9.65 -0.06
N TYR A 36 8.84 -8.99 1.10
CA TYR A 36 9.74 -9.24 2.23
C TYR A 36 9.41 -10.55 2.95
N SER A 37 10.42 -11.09 3.66
CA SER A 37 10.17 -12.13 4.65
C SER A 37 9.37 -11.58 5.82
N GLU A 38 8.77 -12.48 6.59
CA GLU A 38 8.20 -12.10 7.88
C GLU A 38 9.30 -11.47 8.76
N PRO A 39 9.04 -10.31 9.39
CA PRO A 39 10.03 -9.69 10.26
C PRO A 39 10.34 -10.60 11.46
N GLU A 40 11.61 -10.96 11.62
CA GLU A 40 12.08 -11.73 12.78
C GLU A 40 12.22 -10.85 14.03
N ASP A 41 12.45 -9.56 13.81
CA ASP A 41 12.56 -8.55 14.88
C ASP A 41 11.49 -7.47 14.68
N MET A 42 10.74 -7.18 15.73
CA MET A 42 9.72 -6.14 15.79
C MET A 42 10.35 -4.77 16.05
N SER A 43 11.46 -4.44 15.37
CA SER A 43 12.11 -3.16 15.57
C SER A 43 11.20 -2.00 15.14
N THR A 44 11.24 -0.93 15.91
CA THR A 44 10.46 0.30 15.63
C THR A 44 10.99 1.07 14.43
N GLU A 45 12.16 0.67 13.88
CA GLU A 45 12.77 1.33 12.73
C GLU A 45 12.11 0.98 11.39
N GLY A 46 11.27 -0.06 11.38
CA GLY A 46 10.59 -0.53 10.17
C GLY A 46 11.51 -1.30 9.21
N ILE A 47 10.91 -1.85 8.16
CA ILE A 47 11.58 -2.67 7.14
C ILE A 47 12.23 -1.76 6.11
N GLY A 48 13.56 -1.82 5.96
CA GLY A 48 14.31 -1.15 4.89
C GLY A 48 14.37 -1.97 3.60
N GLU A 49 14.79 -1.34 2.49
CA GLU A 49 14.83 -1.99 1.17
C GLU A 49 15.85 -3.14 1.07
N ASN A 50 16.83 -3.17 1.97
CA ASN A 50 17.83 -4.24 2.07
C ASN A 50 17.35 -5.46 2.88
N TYR A 51 16.15 -5.39 3.46
CA TYR A 51 15.59 -6.52 4.20
C TYR A 51 15.38 -7.72 3.26
N PRO A 52 15.57 -8.97 3.74
CA PRO A 52 15.45 -10.16 2.90
C PRO A 52 14.11 -10.25 2.17
N THR A 53 14.14 -10.49 0.87
CA THR A 53 12.96 -10.76 0.06
C THR A 53 12.69 -12.25 -0.01
N LYS A 54 11.79 -12.72 0.86
CA LYS A 54 11.34 -14.12 0.92
C LYS A 54 9.83 -14.14 1.13
N PRO A 55 9.05 -13.87 0.08
CA PRO A 55 7.59 -13.77 0.19
C PRO A 55 6.96 -15.08 0.67
N ILE A 56 6.01 -14.97 1.58
CA ILE A 56 5.33 -16.11 2.20
C ILE A 56 4.02 -16.49 1.49
N ASN A 57 3.63 -15.75 0.45
CA ASN A 57 2.41 -16.01 -0.31
C ASN A 57 2.60 -15.80 -1.82
N PRO A 58 1.71 -16.39 -2.66
CA PRO A 58 1.81 -16.28 -4.13
C PRO A 58 1.72 -14.84 -4.67
N TYR A 59 1.02 -13.93 -3.97
CA TYR A 59 0.96 -12.53 -4.36
C TYR A 59 2.34 -11.87 -4.27
N GLY A 60 2.98 -11.93 -3.11
CA GLY A 60 4.33 -11.40 -2.91
C GLY A 60 5.34 -12.02 -3.87
N THR A 61 5.28 -13.35 -4.05
CA THR A 61 6.15 -14.06 -4.99
C THR A 61 5.97 -13.56 -6.43
N SER A 62 4.74 -13.38 -6.89
CA SER A 62 4.47 -12.90 -8.26
C SER A 62 4.96 -11.46 -8.50
N LYS A 63 4.88 -10.60 -7.47
CA LYS A 63 5.43 -9.24 -7.53
C LYS A 63 6.95 -9.24 -7.52
N LEU A 64 7.59 -10.05 -6.68
CA LEU A 64 9.05 -10.20 -6.65
C LEU A 64 9.60 -10.71 -8.00
N MET A 65 8.93 -11.65 -8.64
CA MET A 65 9.28 -12.09 -10.00
C MET A 65 9.21 -10.94 -11.00
N SER A 66 8.21 -10.07 -10.91
CA SER A 66 8.10 -8.88 -11.78
C SER A 66 9.21 -7.87 -11.52
N GLU A 67 9.63 -7.67 -10.25
CA GLU A 67 10.79 -6.85 -9.90
C GLU A 67 12.06 -7.41 -10.58
N ARG A 68 12.25 -8.73 -10.56
CA ARG A 68 13.39 -9.37 -11.19
C ARG A 68 13.41 -9.17 -12.71
N VAL A 69 12.26 -9.32 -13.38
CA VAL A 69 12.15 -9.06 -14.83
C VAL A 69 12.56 -7.63 -15.17
N LEU A 70 12.14 -6.63 -14.37
CA LEU A 70 12.54 -5.23 -14.56
C LEU A 70 14.05 -5.03 -14.40
N GLN A 71 14.64 -5.60 -13.34
CA GLN A 71 16.06 -5.50 -13.06
C GLN A 71 16.90 -6.12 -14.20
N ASP A 72 16.56 -7.32 -14.64
CA ASP A 72 17.26 -8.00 -15.73
C ASP A 72 17.08 -7.25 -17.07
N THR A 73 15.91 -6.66 -17.32
CA THR A 73 15.66 -5.82 -18.50
C THR A 73 16.54 -4.57 -18.50
N ALA A 74 16.67 -3.89 -17.38
CA ALA A 74 17.52 -2.70 -17.27
C ALA A 74 19.02 -3.03 -17.37
N LEU A 75 19.44 -4.20 -16.89
CA LEU A 75 20.81 -4.67 -17.07
C LEU A 75 21.14 -4.94 -18.55
N ALA A 76 20.17 -5.45 -19.32
CA ALA A 76 20.31 -5.72 -20.74
C ALA A 76 20.13 -4.49 -21.63
N ASN A 77 19.50 -3.43 -21.14
CA ASN A 77 19.19 -2.21 -21.88
C ASN A 77 19.46 -0.97 -21.02
N SER A 78 20.61 -0.35 -21.22
CA SER A 78 21.06 0.83 -20.45
C SER A 78 20.17 2.07 -20.61
N ASP A 79 19.37 2.16 -21.67
CA ASP A 79 18.40 3.23 -21.89
C ASP A 79 17.10 3.06 -21.11
N PHE A 80 16.85 1.84 -20.60
CA PHE A 80 15.66 1.53 -19.83
C PHE A 80 15.94 1.63 -18.33
N LYS A 81 15.29 2.58 -17.67
CA LYS A 81 15.40 2.80 -16.23
C LYS A 81 14.07 2.52 -15.53
N PHE A 82 14.13 2.12 -14.26
CA PHE A 82 12.92 1.88 -13.47
C PHE A 82 13.02 2.45 -12.05
N VAL A 83 11.86 2.73 -11.48
CA VAL A 83 11.65 2.81 -10.04
C VAL A 83 10.68 1.71 -9.63
N ILE A 84 11.06 0.92 -8.65
CA ILE A 84 10.18 -0.03 -7.99
C ILE A 84 9.74 0.57 -6.66
N PHE A 85 8.42 0.72 -6.47
CA PHE A 85 7.85 1.11 -5.19
C PHE A 85 7.25 -0.10 -4.49
N ARG A 86 7.76 -0.45 -3.31
CA ARG A 86 7.19 -1.46 -2.42
C ARG A 86 6.22 -0.77 -1.48
N TYR A 87 4.93 -0.85 -1.80
CA TYR A 87 3.87 -0.22 -1.01
C TYR A 87 3.58 -1.00 0.25
N PHE A 88 3.31 -0.26 1.32
CA PHE A 88 2.63 -0.77 2.49
C PHE A 88 1.11 -0.65 2.29
N ASN A 89 0.32 -0.26 3.26
CA ASN A 89 -1.13 -0.26 3.10
C ASN A 89 -1.63 1.08 2.53
N VAL A 90 -1.93 1.12 1.24
CA VAL A 90 -2.50 2.31 0.61
C VAL A 90 -3.96 2.46 0.99
N ALA A 91 -4.35 3.67 1.43
CA ALA A 91 -5.70 3.95 1.89
C ALA A 91 -6.10 5.42 1.64
N GLY A 92 -7.35 5.75 1.97
CA GLY A 92 -7.91 7.07 1.74
C GLY A 92 -8.48 7.25 0.33
N ALA A 93 -8.97 8.45 0.09
CA ALA A 93 -9.45 8.94 -1.20
C ALA A 93 -8.88 10.34 -1.44
N ASP A 94 -8.90 10.85 -2.67
CA ASP A 94 -8.25 12.13 -3.01
C ASP A 94 -8.73 13.28 -2.11
N ILE A 95 -7.78 14.10 -1.67
CA ILE A 95 -8.08 15.25 -0.84
C ILE A 95 -8.53 16.42 -1.73
N ASN A 96 -9.82 16.55 -1.85
CA ASN A 96 -10.48 17.63 -2.56
C ASN A 96 -11.55 18.26 -1.66
N TYR A 97 -11.64 19.58 -1.65
CA TYR A 97 -12.62 20.32 -0.89
C TYR A 97 -13.57 21.08 -1.82
N LYS A 98 -14.87 21.02 -1.51
CA LYS A 98 -15.90 21.83 -2.13
C LYS A 98 -16.62 22.58 -1.02
N ASP A 99 -16.65 23.92 -1.09
CA ASP A 99 -17.24 24.77 -0.07
C ASP A 99 -16.76 24.43 1.36
N GLU A 100 -15.43 24.22 1.51
CA GLU A 100 -14.75 23.81 2.76
C GLU A 100 -15.09 22.40 3.27
N VAL A 101 -15.95 21.66 2.57
CA VAL A 101 -16.29 20.27 2.90
C VAL A 101 -15.40 19.31 2.10
N LEU A 102 -14.88 18.29 2.77
CA LEU A 102 -14.11 17.23 2.10
C LEU A 102 -15.03 16.46 1.13
N ALA A 103 -14.74 16.54 -0.15
CA ALA A 103 -15.53 15.96 -1.24
C ALA A 103 -14.60 15.22 -2.23
N PRO A 104 -14.17 14.00 -1.91
CA PRO A 104 -13.30 13.21 -2.77
C PRO A 104 -13.93 12.96 -4.15
N ARG A 105 -13.11 13.06 -5.21
CA ARG A 105 -13.54 12.80 -6.60
C ARG A 105 -13.18 11.40 -7.06
N ILE A 106 -12.14 10.81 -6.43
CA ILE A 106 -11.57 9.52 -6.77
C ILE A 106 -11.23 8.78 -5.48
N GLY A 107 -11.56 7.50 -5.42
CA GLY A 107 -11.23 6.62 -4.31
C GLY A 107 -11.38 5.15 -4.69
N GLN A 108 -11.19 4.27 -3.73
CA GLN A 108 -11.26 2.84 -3.96
C GLN A 108 -12.68 2.39 -4.34
N SER A 109 -12.83 1.86 -5.56
CA SER A 109 -14.11 1.44 -6.14
C SER A 109 -14.18 -0.05 -6.48
N PHE A 110 -13.11 -0.80 -6.20
CA PHE A 110 -13.06 -2.22 -6.55
C PHE A 110 -14.11 -3.01 -5.76
N PRO A 111 -15.00 -3.78 -6.42
CA PRO A 111 -16.00 -4.59 -5.75
C PRO A 111 -15.33 -5.71 -4.95
N ASN A 112 -15.90 -6.05 -3.79
CA ASN A 112 -15.39 -7.08 -2.88
C ASN A 112 -13.94 -6.82 -2.41
N ALA A 113 -13.57 -5.56 -2.23
CA ALA A 113 -12.29 -5.20 -1.66
C ALA A 113 -12.13 -5.75 -0.23
N THR A 114 -10.92 -6.16 0.11
CA THR A 114 -10.58 -6.77 1.41
C THR A 114 -9.73 -5.86 2.30
N HIS A 115 -9.54 -4.59 1.89
CA HIS A 115 -8.74 -3.63 2.62
C HIS A 115 -9.51 -3.11 3.84
N LEU A 116 -8.82 -3.05 5.00
CA LEU A 116 -9.42 -2.73 6.29
C LEU A 116 -10.24 -1.43 6.27
N ILE A 117 -9.62 -0.31 5.86
CA ILE A 117 -10.27 1.01 5.86
C ILE A 117 -11.47 1.04 4.90
N LYS A 118 -11.39 0.37 3.75
CA LYS A 118 -12.53 0.23 2.81
C LYS A 118 -13.69 -0.54 3.45
N ILE A 119 -13.41 -1.67 4.10
CA ILE A 119 -14.43 -2.47 4.79
C ILE A 119 -15.07 -1.65 5.93
N ALA A 120 -14.26 -0.95 6.74
CA ALA A 120 -14.76 -0.09 7.81
C ALA A 120 -15.65 1.05 7.26
N SER A 121 -15.29 1.66 6.12
CA SER A 121 -16.12 2.66 5.44
C SER A 121 -17.44 2.06 4.94
N GLU A 122 -17.44 0.84 4.40
CA GLU A 122 -18.67 0.13 4.00
C GLU A 122 -19.59 -0.16 5.20
N CYS A 123 -19.01 -0.51 6.36
CA CYS A 123 -19.78 -0.68 7.59
C CYS A 123 -20.36 0.64 8.07
N ALA A 124 -19.57 1.70 8.12
CA ALA A 124 -20.01 3.01 8.57
C ALA A 124 -21.08 3.63 7.65
N THR A 125 -21.11 3.28 6.35
CA THR A 125 -22.15 3.70 5.40
C THR A 125 -23.37 2.76 5.35
N GLY A 126 -23.39 1.68 6.16
CA GLY A 126 -24.48 0.70 6.18
C GLY A 126 -24.50 -0.26 4.97
N LYS A 127 -23.51 -0.21 4.09
CA LYS A 127 -23.39 -1.11 2.94
C LYS A 127 -22.93 -2.52 3.32
N ARG A 128 -22.36 -2.66 4.51
CA ARG A 128 -21.93 -3.92 5.10
C ARG A 128 -22.44 -3.99 6.55
N GLU A 129 -23.02 -5.11 6.91
CA GLU A 129 -23.61 -5.33 8.23
C GLU A 129 -22.54 -5.30 9.34
N LYS A 130 -21.41 -5.98 9.12
CA LYS A 130 -20.31 -6.08 10.09
C LYS A 130 -18.95 -6.28 9.44
N MET A 131 -17.90 -6.09 10.23
CA MET A 131 -16.54 -6.45 9.86
C MET A 131 -15.89 -7.42 10.82
N TYR A 132 -14.76 -8.00 10.40
CA TYR A 132 -14.03 -8.99 11.20
C TYR A 132 -12.60 -8.53 11.50
N ILE A 133 -12.18 -8.74 12.75
CA ILE A 133 -10.77 -8.69 13.17
C ILE A 133 -10.22 -10.11 13.03
N PHE A 134 -9.24 -10.31 12.16
CA PHE A 134 -8.63 -11.63 11.93
C PHE A 134 -7.44 -11.87 12.85
N GLY A 135 -7.71 -12.38 14.05
CA GLY A 135 -6.75 -12.62 15.12
C GLY A 135 -6.62 -11.44 16.08
N ASP A 136 -6.67 -11.75 17.37
CA ASP A 136 -6.51 -10.81 18.48
C ASP A 136 -5.45 -11.29 19.49
N ASP A 137 -4.61 -12.23 19.06
CA ASP A 137 -3.58 -12.89 19.84
C ASP A 137 -2.17 -12.69 19.27
N PHE A 138 -1.97 -11.66 18.41
CA PHE A 138 -0.63 -11.27 17.94
C PHE A 138 0.21 -10.67 19.07
N ALA A 139 1.53 -10.79 18.97
CA ALA A 139 2.47 -10.15 19.89
C ALA A 139 2.57 -8.63 19.66
N THR A 140 1.45 -7.93 19.81
CA THR A 140 1.29 -6.47 19.67
C THR A 140 0.58 -5.91 20.90
N ASN A 141 0.52 -4.60 21.07
CA ASN A 141 -0.03 -3.97 22.26
C ASN A 141 -1.49 -4.34 22.55
N ASP A 142 -2.31 -4.49 21.50
CA ASP A 142 -3.75 -4.79 21.62
C ASP A 142 -4.13 -6.17 21.08
N GLY A 143 -3.13 -6.96 20.70
CA GLY A 143 -3.29 -8.30 20.16
C GLY A 143 -3.64 -8.34 18.66
N THR A 144 -3.83 -7.20 17.99
CA THR A 144 -4.17 -7.16 16.56
C THR A 144 -2.99 -6.77 15.69
N GLY A 145 -3.02 -7.14 14.41
CA GLY A 145 -1.93 -6.86 13.48
C GLY A 145 -1.72 -5.36 13.25
N VAL A 146 -0.46 -4.93 13.20
CA VAL A 146 -0.07 -3.52 13.02
C VAL A 146 0.41 -3.29 11.59
N ARG A 147 -0.07 -2.24 10.93
CA ARG A 147 0.25 -1.90 9.54
C ARG A 147 0.55 -0.40 9.39
N ASP A 148 1.40 -0.09 8.42
CA ASP A 148 1.70 1.28 7.98
C ASP A 148 0.71 1.67 6.87
N TYR A 149 -0.07 2.72 7.10
CA TYR A 149 -1.08 3.21 6.15
C TYR A 149 -0.60 4.49 5.50
N ILE A 150 -0.48 4.46 4.18
CA ILE A 150 -0.11 5.63 3.36
C ILE A 150 -1.31 6.17 2.59
N HIS A 151 -1.51 7.47 2.61
CA HIS A 151 -2.56 8.14 1.84
C HIS A 151 -2.30 8.04 0.34
N VAL A 152 -3.35 7.81 -0.45
CA VAL A 152 -3.24 7.63 -1.91
C VAL A 152 -2.65 8.84 -2.62
N ASP A 153 -2.88 10.07 -2.14
CA ASP A 153 -2.33 11.29 -2.74
C ASP A 153 -0.82 11.44 -2.48
N ASP A 154 -0.35 11.04 -1.29
CA ASP A 154 1.10 11.00 -1.02
C ASP A 154 1.79 9.93 -1.87
N LEU A 155 1.14 8.79 -2.06
CA LEU A 155 1.59 7.77 -2.98
C LEU A 155 1.68 8.30 -4.42
N SER A 156 0.64 8.98 -4.89
CA SER A 156 0.59 9.58 -6.23
C SER A 156 1.69 10.62 -6.42
N ASN A 157 1.95 11.45 -5.40
CA ASN A 157 3.05 12.42 -5.42
C ASN A 157 4.42 11.73 -5.54
N ALA A 158 4.63 10.60 -4.84
CA ALA A 158 5.87 9.82 -4.98
C ALA A 158 6.07 9.33 -6.42
N HIS A 159 5.00 8.94 -7.13
CA HIS A 159 5.09 8.53 -8.54
C HIS A 159 5.53 9.68 -9.45
N ILE A 160 5.03 10.90 -9.22
CA ILE A 160 5.45 12.08 -9.98
C ILE A 160 6.93 12.34 -9.74
N LYS A 161 7.37 12.36 -8.47
CA LYS A 161 8.78 12.54 -8.10
C LYS A 161 9.70 11.45 -8.66
N ALA A 162 9.21 10.22 -8.84
CA ALA A 162 9.99 9.15 -9.46
C ALA A 162 10.29 9.39 -10.95
N ILE A 163 9.42 10.10 -11.66
CA ILE A 163 9.67 10.48 -13.07
C ILE A 163 10.87 11.42 -13.13
N ASP A 164 10.88 12.46 -12.28
CA ASP A 164 11.96 13.45 -12.21
C ASP A 164 13.25 12.79 -11.70
N TYR A 165 13.16 11.91 -10.70
CA TYR A 165 14.30 11.15 -10.17
C TYR A 165 15.05 10.39 -11.28
N LEU A 166 14.33 9.72 -12.17
CA LEU A 166 14.91 8.92 -13.26
C LEU A 166 15.59 9.75 -14.35
N ASP A 167 15.42 11.08 -14.39
CA ASP A 167 16.14 11.94 -15.34
C ASP A 167 17.64 11.95 -15.05
N THR A 168 18.01 12.02 -13.79
CA THR A 168 19.41 12.23 -13.36
C THR A 168 20.00 11.05 -12.57
N ASN A 169 19.17 10.08 -12.15
CA ASN A 169 19.60 8.99 -11.29
C ASN A 169 19.45 7.62 -11.98
N PRO A 170 20.15 6.59 -11.49
CA PRO A 170 19.95 5.21 -11.92
C PRO A 170 18.63 4.63 -11.43
N SER A 171 18.27 3.44 -11.96
CA SER A 171 17.16 2.63 -11.45
C SER A 171 17.34 2.31 -9.97
N ASP A 172 16.25 2.33 -9.21
CA ASP A 172 16.30 2.04 -7.77
C ASP A 172 14.96 1.45 -7.25
N ILE A 173 14.99 0.97 -6.01
CA ILE A 173 13.84 0.41 -5.28
C ILE A 173 13.61 1.26 -4.04
N PHE A 174 12.35 1.57 -3.73
CA PHE A 174 11.97 2.38 -2.58
C PHE A 174 10.76 1.80 -1.86
N ASN A 175 10.78 1.85 -0.54
CA ASN A 175 9.62 1.60 0.29
C ASN A 175 8.74 2.86 0.35
N LEU A 176 7.42 2.67 0.26
CA LEU A 176 6.43 3.74 0.46
C LEU A 176 5.48 3.41 1.61
N GLY A 177 5.66 4.11 2.70
CA GLY A 177 4.89 4.14 3.93
C GLY A 177 5.30 5.37 4.72
N TYR A 178 4.71 5.58 5.88
CA TYR A 178 5.05 6.73 6.72
C TYR A 178 6.12 6.42 7.78
N GLY A 179 6.35 5.13 8.05
CA GLY A 179 7.18 4.67 9.16
C GLY A 179 6.42 4.67 10.49
N LYS A 180 5.08 4.65 10.44
CA LYS A 180 4.19 4.59 11.58
C LYS A 180 3.23 3.43 11.41
N GLY A 181 3.05 2.64 12.47
CA GLY A 181 2.13 1.53 12.48
C GLY A 181 0.87 1.85 13.27
N PHE A 182 -0.27 1.41 12.75
CA PHE A 182 -1.55 1.41 13.45
C PHE A 182 -2.12 0.00 13.48
N SER A 183 -2.65 -0.40 14.62
CA SER A 183 -3.29 -1.69 14.79
C SER A 183 -4.65 -1.73 14.10
N VAL A 184 -5.19 -2.94 13.89
CA VAL A 184 -6.54 -3.10 13.35
C VAL A 184 -7.58 -2.43 14.25
N LYS A 185 -7.45 -2.56 15.58
CA LYS A 185 -8.36 -1.91 16.53
C LYS A 185 -8.26 -0.39 16.48
N GLU A 186 -7.05 0.18 16.44
CA GLU A 186 -6.85 1.62 16.32
C GLU A 186 -7.50 2.19 15.05
N VAL A 187 -7.40 1.50 13.91
CA VAL A 187 -8.06 1.92 12.67
C VAL A 187 -9.58 1.88 12.79
N ILE A 188 -10.14 0.85 13.42
CA ILE A 188 -11.60 0.71 13.64
C ILE A 188 -12.11 1.84 14.53
N GLU A 189 -11.47 2.07 15.67
CA GLU A 189 -11.86 3.14 16.59
C GLU A 189 -11.71 4.52 15.96
N THR A 190 -10.65 4.73 15.16
CA THR A 190 -10.50 5.97 14.39
C THR A 190 -11.64 6.15 13.39
N MET A 191 -12.04 5.10 12.66
CA MET A 191 -13.17 5.16 11.73
C MET A 191 -14.46 5.51 12.46
N LYS A 192 -14.80 4.85 13.57
CA LYS A 192 -15.98 5.17 14.37
C LYS A 192 -15.96 6.62 14.85
N LYS A 193 -14.80 7.08 15.34
CA LYS A 193 -14.62 8.46 15.81
C LYS A 193 -14.88 9.49 14.72
N VAL A 194 -14.28 9.33 13.52
CA VAL A 194 -14.38 10.35 12.45
C VAL A 194 -15.72 10.34 11.71
N THR A 195 -16.46 9.23 11.80
CA THR A 195 -17.78 9.08 11.17
C THR A 195 -18.93 9.30 12.15
N GLU A 196 -18.66 9.24 13.46
CA GLU A 196 -19.66 9.23 14.54
C GLU A 196 -20.66 8.07 14.38
N VAL A 197 -20.26 6.98 13.72
CA VAL A 197 -21.10 5.81 13.45
C VAL A 197 -20.52 4.58 14.15
N GLU A 198 -21.36 3.95 14.98
CA GLU A 198 -21.08 2.64 15.53
C GLU A 198 -21.49 1.54 14.55
N PHE A 199 -20.64 0.54 14.39
CA PHE A 199 -20.88 -0.65 13.57
C PHE A 199 -20.35 -1.90 14.24
N GLU A 200 -20.92 -3.05 13.87
CA GLU A 200 -20.57 -4.34 14.47
C GLU A 200 -19.19 -4.83 14.05
N VAL A 201 -18.44 -5.34 15.03
CA VAL A 201 -17.10 -5.91 14.83
C VAL A 201 -17.02 -7.26 15.55
N GLU A 202 -16.67 -8.31 14.83
CA GLU A 202 -16.46 -9.63 15.39
C GLU A 202 -14.99 -10.07 15.28
N VAL A 203 -14.51 -10.83 16.25
CA VAL A 203 -13.19 -11.45 16.20
C VAL A 203 -13.29 -12.81 15.51
N SER A 204 -12.38 -13.06 14.57
CA SER A 204 -12.25 -14.33 13.86
C SER A 204 -10.82 -14.87 13.98
N SER A 205 -10.59 -16.11 13.58
CA SER A 205 -9.26 -16.72 13.59
C SER A 205 -8.28 -15.98 12.67
N ARG A 206 -6.98 -16.03 13.00
CA ARG A 206 -5.91 -15.46 12.16
C ARG A 206 -5.97 -15.95 10.72
N ARG A 207 -5.67 -15.06 9.79
CA ARG A 207 -5.38 -15.45 8.41
C ARG A 207 -3.96 -16.03 8.32
N ALA A 208 -3.81 -17.12 7.58
CA ALA A 208 -2.50 -17.69 7.34
C ALA A 208 -1.61 -16.69 6.58
N GLY A 209 -0.40 -16.45 7.08
CA GLY A 209 0.57 -15.57 6.44
C GLY A 209 0.34 -14.07 6.71
N ASP A 210 -0.43 -13.70 7.73
CA ASP A 210 -0.50 -12.31 8.21
C ASP A 210 0.57 -12.07 9.29
N PRO A 211 1.58 -11.21 9.06
CA PRO A 211 2.58 -10.89 10.08
C PRO A 211 1.98 -10.02 11.18
N ALA A 212 2.54 -10.11 12.40
CA ALA A 212 2.11 -9.29 13.54
C ALA A 212 2.33 -7.79 13.27
N LEU A 213 3.47 -7.43 12.64
CA LEU A 213 3.86 -6.04 12.40
C LEU A 213 4.47 -5.90 11.01
N LEU A 214 4.04 -4.87 10.27
CA LEU A 214 4.59 -4.53 8.97
C LEU A 214 4.61 -3.00 8.80
N ILE A 215 5.76 -2.38 9.07
CA ILE A 215 5.99 -0.93 9.03
C ILE A 215 7.16 -0.64 8.09
N ALA A 216 7.07 0.43 7.31
CA ALA A 216 8.11 0.86 6.38
C ALA A 216 9.26 1.60 7.08
N ASN A 217 10.48 1.39 6.64
CA ASN A 217 11.51 2.41 6.74
C ASN A 217 11.52 3.21 5.41
N SER A 218 11.07 4.45 5.45
CA SER A 218 10.94 5.33 4.28
C SER A 218 12.06 6.38 4.18
N SER A 219 13.14 6.21 4.92
CA SER A 219 14.25 7.18 4.94
C SER A 219 14.88 7.36 3.57
N LYS A 220 14.96 6.28 2.79
CA LYS A 220 15.56 6.29 1.46
C LYS A 220 14.76 7.12 0.46
N VAL A 221 13.45 6.94 0.36
CA VAL A 221 12.61 7.72 -0.57
C VAL A 221 12.58 9.20 -0.18
N LYS A 222 12.51 9.51 1.11
CA LYS A 222 12.55 10.89 1.63
C LYS A 222 13.85 11.60 1.24
N SER A 223 15.00 10.94 1.43
CA SER A 223 16.32 11.54 1.16
C SER A 223 16.70 11.57 -0.31
N LYS A 224 16.31 10.57 -1.12
CA LYS A 224 16.73 10.44 -2.53
C LYS A 224 15.79 11.13 -3.51
N MET A 225 14.51 11.23 -3.20
CA MET A 225 13.50 11.84 -4.08
C MET A 225 12.97 13.18 -3.53
N ASP A 226 13.50 13.67 -2.40
CA ASP A 226 12.93 14.84 -1.71
C ASP A 226 11.41 14.71 -1.54
N TRP A 227 10.99 13.48 -1.19
CA TRP A 227 9.58 13.17 -0.98
C TRP A 227 9.18 13.48 0.46
N THR A 228 8.26 14.40 0.61
CA THR A 228 7.70 14.76 1.92
C THR A 228 6.21 14.48 1.91
N PRO A 229 5.72 13.54 2.75
CA PRO A 229 4.30 13.25 2.86
C PRO A 229 3.54 14.45 3.44
N LYS A 230 2.31 14.66 3.00
CA LYS A 230 1.43 15.75 3.45
C LYS A 230 0.25 15.27 4.27
N TYR A 231 -0.12 14.00 4.11
CA TYR A 231 -1.37 13.43 4.63
C TYR A 231 -1.12 12.29 5.63
N ASP A 232 0.02 12.35 6.37
CA ASP A 232 0.39 11.41 7.44
C ASP A 232 -0.51 11.60 8.67
N ASN A 233 -1.81 11.29 8.50
CA ASN A 233 -2.82 11.42 9.53
C ASN A 233 -3.91 10.35 9.32
N LEU A 234 -4.04 9.42 10.27
CA LEU A 234 -4.98 8.31 10.18
C LEU A 234 -6.45 8.80 10.15
N GLU A 235 -6.79 9.84 10.90
CA GLU A 235 -8.15 10.39 10.91
C GLU A 235 -8.53 10.93 9.53
N LEU A 236 -7.61 11.66 8.88
CA LEU A 236 -7.83 12.17 7.52
C LEU A 236 -7.93 11.04 6.49
N ILE A 237 -7.10 10.01 6.60
CA ILE A 237 -7.15 8.81 5.74
C ILE A 237 -8.52 8.12 5.89
N CYS A 238 -8.97 7.89 7.10
CA CYS A 238 -10.27 7.26 7.38
C CYS A 238 -11.43 8.15 6.89
N LYS A 239 -11.38 9.45 7.18
CA LYS A 239 -12.43 10.40 6.79
C LYS A 239 -12.55 10.49 5.26
N SER A 240 -11.45 10.62 4.52
CA SER A 240 -11.50 10.70 3.05
C SER A 240 -12.06 9.42 2.43
N ALA A 241 -11.70 8.25 2.97
CA ALA A 241 -12.25 6.96 2.53
C ALA A 241 -13.76 6.84 2.79
N PHE A 242 -14.22 7.29 3.96
CA PHE A 242 -15.64 7.29 4.31
C PHE A 242 -16.45 8.26 3.43
N GLU A 243 -15.99 9.50 3.25
CA GLU A 243 -16.66 10.47 2.38
C GLU A 243 -16.79 9.95 0.94
N TRP A 244 -15.73 9.35 0.40
CA TRP A 244 -15.81 8.70 -0.90
C TRP A 244 -16.84 7.58 -0.94
N GLU A 245 -16.88 6.74 0.08
CA GLU A 245 -17.83 5.63 0.15
C GLU A 245 -19.27 6.12 0.26
N SER A 246 -19.51 7.20 1.00
CA SER A 246 -20.83 7.83 1.13
C SER A 246 -21.37 8.37 -0.18
N LEU A 247 -20.50 8.93 -1.05
CA LEU A 247 -20.89 9.46 -2.36
C LEU A 247 -21.29 8.37 -3.38
N ARG A 248 -20.95 7.12 -3.11
CA ARG A 248 -21.16 6.03 -4.07
C ARG A 248 -22.52 5.35 -3.94
N GLY A 249 -23.41 5.81 -3.10
CA GLY A 249 -24.82 5.42 -2.97
C GLY A 249 -25.15 3.94 -3.15
#